data_3a992782167559618288f4ba9a03c291
#
_entry.id   3a992782167559618288f4ba9a03c291
#
_cell.length_a   1.000
_cell.length_b   1.000
_cell.length_c   1.000
_cell.angle_alpha   90.00
_cell.angle_beta   90.00
_cell.angle_gamma   90.00
#
_symmetry.space_group_name_H-M   'P 1'
#
loop_
_entity.id
_entity.type
_entity.pdbx_description
1 polymer ?
#
loop_
_entity_poly.entity_id
_entity_poly.type
_entity_poly.pdbx_seq_one_letter_code
_entity_poly.pdbx_strand_id
1 'polypeptide(L)'
;MPVDPRTALSNARLYLCTDARTERGDLLDFVAAAVAGGVDIVQLRDKELDAVTELATLARLRDVVHAGGALLSVNDRADLAHAAGADVLHLGQDDLPPSAARVIVGPDMVIGRSTHDVDQMRAAVADRDVDYFCTGPLWATPTKPGRQATGLDLVRAAATDAAGKPWFAIGGIDLQRIPEVTAAGASRVVVVRAITAADDPRQAASALREAVLGYPSS
;
A
#
# COMPACT_ATOMS: atom_id res chain seq x y z
N MET A 1 -20.58 -11.71 -0.88
CA MET A 1 -19.67 -12.31 0.11
C MET A 1 -18.41 -11.48 0.11
N PRO A 2 -17.83 -11.13 1.26
CA PRO A 2 -16.54 -10.44 1.25
C PRO A 2 -15.51 -11.32 0.51
N VAL A 3 -14.73 -10.68 -0.35
CA VAL A 3 -13.64 -11.34 -1.08
C VAL A 3 -12.53 -11.65 -0.06
N ASP A 4 -11.98 -12.86 -0.10
CA ASP A 4 -10.82 -13.20 0.74
C ASP A 4 -9.67 -12.19 0.49
N PRO A 5 -9.15 -11.55 1.56
CA PRO A 5 -8.13 -10.49 1.41
C PRO A 5 -6.86 -10.94 0.67
N ARG A 6 -6.45 -12.21 0.80
CA ARG A 6 -5.28 -12.76 0.07
C ARG A 6 -5.55 -12.91 -1.42
N THR A 7 -6.77 -13.33 -1.78
CA THR A 7 -7.21 -13.39 -3.18
C THR A 7 -7.27 -11.99 -3.79
N ALA A 8 -7.83 -11.00 -3.07
CA ALA A 8 -7.87 -9.61 -3.51
C ALA A 8 -6.45 -9.03 -3.66
N LEU A 9 -5.54 -9.27 -2.69
CA LEU A 9 -4.14 -8.88 -2.76
C LEU A 9 -3.43 -9.42 -4.02
N SER A 10 -3.68 -10.67 -4.38
CA SER A 10 -3.05 -11.29 -5.55
C SER A 10 -3.42 -10.59 -6.86
N ASN A 11 -4.61 -10.00 -6.92
CA ASN A 11 -5.10 -9.24 -8.07
C ASN A 11 -4.80 -7.74 -8.01
N ALA A 12 -4.42 -7.22 -6.83
CA ALA A 12 -4.18 -5.80 -6.62
C ALA A 12 -3.02 -5.29 -7.48
N ARG A 13 -3.16 -4.09 -8.04
CA ARG A 13 -2.16 -3.40 -8.87
C ARG A 13 -1.85 -2.00 -8.37
N LEU A 14 -2.86 -1.30 -7.88
CA LEU A 14 -2.75 0.09 -7.45
C LEU A 14 -3.11 0.22 -5.97
N TYR A 15 -2.15 0.67 -5.17
CA TYR A 15 -2.27 0.86 -3.74
C TYR A 15 -2.12 2.35 -3.43
N LEU A 16 -3.12 2.95 -2.79
CA LEU A 16 -3.11 4.34 -2.34
C LEU A 16 -2.73 4.41 -0.87
N CYS A 17 -1.75 5.25 -0.53
CA CYS A 17 -1.50 5.68 0.84
C CYS A 17 -1.90 7.15 0.99
N THR A 18 -2.72 7.47 1.99
CA THR A 18 -3.23 8.83 2.26
C THR A 18 -3.17 9.15 3.76
N ASP A 19 -3.12 10.42 4.10
CA ASP A 19 -3.41 10.96 5.43
C ASP A 19 -4.93 11.06 5.65
N ALA A 20 -5.34 11.51 6.82
CA ALA A 20 -6.75 11.72 7.16
C ALA A 20 -7.40 12.92 6.47
N ARG A 21 -6.62 13.71 5.70
CA ARG A 21 -7.10 14.91 4.97
C ARG A 21 -7.91 15.87 5.85
N THR A 22 -7.52 15.97 7.11
CA THR A 22 -8.26 16.70 8.15
C THR A 22 -8.52 18.15 7.76
N GLU A 23 -7.53 18.82 7.16
CA GLU A 23 -7.67 20.21 6.71
C GLU A 23 -8.67 20.38 5.56
N ARG A 24 -8.83 19.35 4.72
CA ARG A 24 -9.75 19.36 3.57
C ARG A 24 -11.14 18.86 3.92
N GLY A 25 -11.26 17.99 4.92
CA GLY A 25 -12.51 17.40 5.37
C GLY A 25 -13.21 16.51 4.34
N ASP A 26 -12.49 16.08 3.29
CA ASP A 26 -13.03 15.40 2.11
C ASP A 26 -12.61 13.91 2.02
N LEU A 27 -12.04 13.33 3.08
CA LEU A 27 -11.41 12.00 3.05
C LEU A 27 -12.30 10.93 2.43
N LEU A 28 -13.57 10.83 2.82
CA LEU A 28 -14.45 9.75 2.37
C LEU A 28 -14.82 9.89 0.89
N ASP A 29 -15.14 11.10 0.44
CA ASP A 29 -15.45 11.38 -0.96
C ASP A 29 -14.22 11.19 -1.84
N PHE A 30 -13.06 11.64 -1.37
CA PHE A 30 -11.76 11.42 -2.02
C PHE A 30 -11.46 9.93 -2.20
N VAL A 31 -11.60 9.13 -1.13
CA VAL A 31 -11.33 7.68 -1.18
C VAL A 31 -12.33 6.97 -2.06
N ALA A 32 -13.63 7.32 -1.99
CA ALA A 32 -14.64 6.78 -2.88
C ALA A 32 -14.33 7.04 -4.36
N ALA A 33 -13.89 8.26 -4.69
CA ALA A 33 -13.47 8.61 -6.05
C ALA A 33 -12.22 7.84 -6.50
N ALA A 34 -11.20 7.72 -5.64
CA ALA A 34 -9.98 6.97 -5.94
C ALA A 34 -10.27 5.46 -6.16
N VAL A 35 -11.09 4.85 -5.31
CA VAL A 35 -11.52 3.44 -5.46
C VAL A 35 -12.32 3.25 -6.73
N ALA A 36 -13.26 4.16 -7.05
CA ALA A 36 -14.00 4.13 -8.31
C ALA A 36 -13.09 4.30 -9.55
N GLY A 37 -11.89 4.89 -9.38
CA GLY A 37 -10.84 4.97 -10.39
C GLY A 37 -9.96 3.72 -10.47
N GLY A 38 -10.16 2.74 -9.60
CA GLY A 38 -9.46 1.45 -9.66
C GLY A 38 -8.33 1.27 -8.64
N VAL A 39 -8.33 2.01 -7.53
CA VAL A 39 -7.48 1.70 -6.37
C VAL A 39 -7.95 0.39 -5.75
N ASP A 40 -7.04 -0.56 -5.55
CA ASP A 40 -7.32 -1.88 -5.00
C ASP A 40 -7.12 -1.94 -3.49
N ILE A 41 -6.19 -1.14 -2.94
CA ILE A 41 -5.87 -1.08 -1.51
C ILE A 41 -5.76 0.39 -1.09
N VAL A 42 -6.40 0.76 0.01
CA VAL A 42 -6.31 2.10 0.61
C VAL A 42 -5.71 2.00 2.00
N GLN A 43 -4.58 2.67 2.23
CA GLN A 43 -3.94 2.77 3.55
C GLN A 43 -4.18 4.15 4.14
N LEU A 44 -4.73 4.19 5.35
CA LEU A 44 -4.65 5.37 6.20
C LEU A 44 -3.28 5.40 6.88
N ARG A 45 -2.54 6.47 6.65
CA ARG A 45 -1.25 6.75 7.28
C ARG A 45 -1.17 8.21 7.68
N ASP A 46 -1.63 8.50 8.89
CA ASP A 46 -1.55 9.81 9.52
C ASP A 46 -0.96 9.65 10.93
N LYS A 47 0.26 10.14 11.12
CA LYS A 47 0.99 9.98 12.38
C LYS A 47 0.62 11.02 13.45
N GLU A 48 -0.19 11.99 13.08
CA GLU A 48 -0.66 13.04 13.98
C GLU A 48 -1.99 12.67 14.66
N LEU A 49 -2.67 11.62 14.20
CA LEU A 49 -3.91 11.16 14.81
C LEU A 49 -3.65 10.43 16.14
N ASP A 50 -4.44 10.75 17.15
CA ASP A 50 -4.55 9.89 18.33
C ASP A 50 -5.32 8.60 18.01
N ALA A 51 -5.18 7.58 18.84
CA ALA A 51 -5.75 6.25 18.59
C ALA A 51 -7.28 6.24 18.50
N VAL A 52 -7.97 7.12 19.23
CA VAL A 52 -9.45 7.21 19.21
C VAL A 52 -9.91 7.77 17.88
N THR A 53 -9.29 8.87 17.45
CA THR A 53 -9.59 9.54 16.18
C THR A 53 -9.22 8.64 14.99
N GLU A 54 -8.06 7.96 15.04
CA GLU A 54 -7.64 7.03 14.00
C GLU A 54 -8.63 5.87 13.86
N LEU A 55 -9.05 5.25 14.98
CA LEU A 55 -10.01 4.14 14.97
C LEU A 55 -11.38 4.57 14.40
N ALA A 56 -11.88 5.75 14.81
CA ALA A 56 -13.13 6.28 14.28
C ALA A 56 -13.05 6.57 12.77
N THR A 57 -11.91 7.08 12.30
CA THR A 57 -11.65 7.34 10.89
C THR A 57 -11.58 6.04 10.09
N LEU A 58 -10.87 5.03 10.59
CA LEU A 58 -10.76 3.70 9.99
C LEU A 58 -12.11 3.02 9.84
N ALA A 59 -12.97 3.11 10.86
CA ALA A 59 -14.32 2.50 10.79
C ALA A 59 -15.15 3.10 9.64
N ARG A 60 -15.10 4.42 9.45
CA ARG A 60 -15.79 5.09 8.33
C ARG A 60 -15.15 4.78 6.97
N LEU A 61 -13.81 4.72 6.91
CA LEU A 61 -13.10 4.37 5.69
C LEU A 61 -13.39 2.96 5.24
N ARG A 62 -13.48 2.00 6.18
CA ARG A 62 -13.78 0.61 5.87
C ARG A 62 -15.06 0.48 5.05
N ASP A 63 -16.13 1.14 5.48
CA ASP A 63 -17.41 1.05 4.80
C ASP A 63 -17.33 1.57 3.35
N VAL A 64 -16.62 2.68 3.13
CA VAL A 64 -16.41 3.26 1.78
C VAL A 64 -15.53 2.35 0.90
N VAL A 65 -14.42 1.87 1.46
CA VAL A 65 -13.45 1.03 0.75
C VAL A 65 -14.07 -0.30 0.34
N HIS A 66 -14.77 -0.96 1.28
CA HIS A 66 -15.46 -2.22 1.01
C HIS A 66 -16.64 -2.07 0.04
N ALA A 67 -17.39 -0.96 0.11
CA ALA A 67 -18.45 -0.68 -0.86
C ALA A 67 -17.91 -0.59 -2.30
N GLY A 68 -16.68 -0.13 -2.48
CA GLY A 68 -15.99 -0.09 -3.77
C GLY A 68 -15.24 -1.37 -4.14
N GLY A 69 -15.23 -2.38 -3.28
CA GLY A 69 -14.54 -3.66 -3.52
C GLY A 69 -13.03 -3.64 -3.31
N ALA A 70 -12.50 -2.60 -2.65
CA ALA A 70 -11.09 -2.47 -2.29
C ALA A 70 -10.80 -2.98 -0.88
N LEU A 71 -9.51 -3.11 -0.52
CA LEU A 71 -9.03 -3.49 0.81
C LEU A 71 -8.66 -2.28 1.65
N LEU A 72 -9.03 -2.27 2.94
CA LEU A 72 -8.57 -1.30 3.92
C LEU A 72 -7.26 -1.75 4.56
N SER A 73 -6.24 -0.90 4.52
CA SER A 73 -4.94 -1.12 5.17
C SER A 73 -4.70 -0.11 6.28
N VAL A 74 -4.18 -0.60 7.42
CA VAL A 74 -3.75 0.19 8.56
C VAL A 74 -2.22 0.21 8.62
N ASN A 75 -1.67 1.39 8.94
CA ASN A 75 -0.23 1.59 9.04
C ASN A 75 0.26 1.35 10.47
N ASP A 76 1.34 0.56 10.64
CA ASP A 76 2.11 0.33 11.87
C ASP A 76 1.34 -0.32 13.04
N ARG A 77 0.09 0.02 13.29
CA ARG A 77 -0.69 -0.27 14.49
C ARG A 77 -1.53 -1.55 14.37
N ALA A 78 -0.98 -2.69 14.82
CA ALA A 78 -1.66 -3.99 14.81
C ALA A 78 -2.94 -4.01 15.67
N ASP A 79 -2.95 -3.30 16.79
CA ASP A 79 -4.10 -3.15 17.68
C ASP A 79 -5.25 -2.41 17.00
N LEU A 80 -4.96 -1.31 16.30
CA LEU A 80 -5.97 -0.56 15.55
C LEU A 80 -6.44 -1.32 14.32
N ALA A 81 -5.56 -2.02 13.62
CA ALA A 81 -5.93 -2.87 12.50
C ALA A 81 -6.94 -3.95 12.93
N HIS A 82 -6.67 -4.62 14.05
CA HIS A 82 -7.58 -5.60 14.63
C HIS A 82 -8.91 -4.98 15.07
N ALA A 83 -8.86 -3.87 15.82
CA ALA A 83 -10.06 -3.20 16.34
C ALA A 83 -10.95 -2.61 15.24
N ALA A 84 -10.36 -2.11 14.15
CA ALA A 84 -11.08 -1.58 13.00
C ALA A 84 -11.65 -2.67 12.08
N GLY A 85 -11.23 -3.94 12.24
CA GLY A 85 -11.56 -5.01 11.31
C GLY A 85 -11.01 -4.73 9.91
N ALA A 86 -9.75 -4.27 9.84
CA ALA A 86 -9.07 -4.01 8.58
C ALA A 86 -8.70 -5.32 7.87
N ASP A 87 -8.47 -5.24 6.57
CA ASP A 87 -8.06 -6.38 5.75
C ASP A 87 -6.54 -6.56 5.74
N VAL A 88 -5.80 -5.45 5.90
CA VAL A 88 -4.36 -5.37 5.72
C VAL A 88 -3.73 -4.58 6.87
N LEU A 89 -2.63 -5.10 7.43
CA LEU A 89 -1.71 -4.37 8.29
C LEU A 89 -0.38 -4.18 7.53
N HIS A 90 0.13 -2.95 7.46
CA HIS A 90 1.42 -2.67 6.84
C HIS A 90 2.44 -2.20 7.87
N LEU A 91 3.57 -2.90 7.97
CA LEU A 91 4.63 -2.69 8.97
C LEU A 91 5.90 -2.14 8.33
N GLY A 92 6.50 -1.15 8.97
CA GLY A 92 7.86 -0.69 8.68
C GLY A 92 8.92 -1.50 9.44
N GLN A 93 10.20 -1.20 9.25
CA GLN A 93 11.31 -1.97 9.85
C GLN A 93 11.44 -1.77 11.36
N ASP A 94 10.97 -0.64 11.88
CA ASP A 94 11.04 -0.25 13.29
C ASP A 94 9.74 -0.59 14.05
N ASP A 95 8.74 -1.16 13.38
CA ASP A 95 7.47 -1.56 13.97
C ASP A 95 7.52 -2.99 14.54
N LEU A 96 6.38 -3.49 15.02
CA LEU A 96 6.29 -4.86 15.52
C LEU A 96 6.86 -5.87 14.50
N PRO A 97 7.60 -6.89 14.96
CA PRO A 97 7.94 -8.02 14.12
C PRO A 97 6.68 -8.69 13.57
N PRO A 98 6.67 -9.16 12.29
CA PRO A 98 5.48 -9.78 11.69
C PRO A 98 4.87 -10.91 12.51
N SER A 99 5.71 -11.75 13.16
CA SER A 99 5.25 -12.83 14.02
C SER A 99 4.50 -12.34 15.28
N ALA A 100 4.93 -11.23 15.87
CA ALA A 100 4.24 -10.61 17.00
C ALA A 100 2.92 -9.94 16.55
N ALA A 101 2.94 -9.26 15.43
CA ALA A 101 1.75 -8.65 14.84
C ALA A 101 0.70 -9.74 14.48
N ARG A 102 1.14 -10.88 13.93
CA ARG A 102 0.28 -12.02 13.59
C ARG A 102 -0.49 -12.56 14.79
N VAL A 103 0.10 -12.56 15.99
CA VAL A 103 -0.60 -12.96 17.22
C VAL A 103 -1.77 -12.02 17.55
N ILE A 104 -1.63 -10.73 17.25
CA ILE A 104 -2.66 -9.71 17.53
C ILE A 104 -3.77 -9.76 16.48
N VAL A 105 -3.38 -9.78 15.19
CA VAL A 105 -4.36 -9.62 14.09
C VAL A 105 -4.98 -10.95 13.63
N GLY A 106 -4.45 -12.09 14.09
CA GLY A 106 -4.95 -13.41 13.71
C GLY A 106 -4.45 -13.89 12.33
N PRO A 107 -4.87 -15.07 11.89
CA PRO A 107 -4.35 -15.72 10.68
C PRO A 107 -4.90 -15.12 9.37
N ASP A 108 -6.05 -14.45 9.39
CA ASP A 108 -6.78 -14.07 8.19
C ASP A 108 -6.35 -12.69 7.63
N MET A 109 -5.89 -11.78 8.50
CA MET A 109 -5.43 -10.47 8.07
C MET A 109 -4.14 -10.57 7.25
N VAL A 110 -4.08 -9.83 6.17
CA VAL A 110 -2.88 -9.69 5.34
C VAL A 110 -1.85 -8.83 6.05
N ILE A 111 -0.58 -9.28 6.16
CA ILE A 111 0.53 -8.51 6.71
C ILE A 111 1.50 -8.15 5.60
N GLY A 112 1.76 -6.85 5.45
CA GLY A 112 2.76 -6.29 4.54
C GLY A 112 4.00 -5.78 5.28
N ARG A 113 5.16 -5.78 4.58
CA ARG A 113 6.43 -5.30 5.13
C ARG A 113 7.10 -4.29 4.19
N SER A 114 7.50 -3.12 4.70
CA SER A 114 8.37 -2.19 3.97
C SER A 114 9.80 -2.74 3.89
N THR A 115 10.46 -2.65 2.73
CA THR A 115 11.87 -3.01 2.55
C THR A 115 12.63 -1.92 1.80
N HIS A 116 13.89 -1.70 2.19
CA HIS A 116 14.70 -0.56 1.73
C HIS A 116 16.04 -0.99 1.14
N ASP A 117 16.38 -2.26 1.22
CA ASP A 117 17.55 -2.90 0.65
C ASP A 117 17.24 -4.37 0.29
N VAL A 118 18.21 -5.02 -0.36
CA VAL A 118 18.06 -6.41 -0.83
C VAL A 118 17.95 -7.41 0.32
N ASP A 119 18.66 -7.18 1.42
CA ASP A 119 18.65 -8.09 2.57
C ASP A 119 17.29 -8.05 3.29
N GLN A 120 16.74 -6.86 3.52
CA GLN A 120 15.39 -6.70 4.06
C GLN A 120 14.33 -7.31 3.13
N MET A 121 14.48 -7.14 1.83
CA MET A 121 13.58 -7.71 0.82
C MET A 121 13.63 -9.24 0.87
N ARG A 122 14.81 -9.85 0.88
CA ARG A 122 14.96 -11.30 0.99
C ARG A 122 14.45 -11.85 2.31
N ALA A 123 14.67 -11.13 3.42
CA ALA A 123 14.09 -11.48 4.71
C ALA A 123 12.55 -11.47 4.68
N ALA A 124 11.94 -10.46 4.06
CA ALA A 124 10.48 -10.38 3.89
C ALA A 124 9.94 -11.50 2.97
N VAL A 125 10.68 -11.89 1.94
CA VAL A 125 10.33 -13.04 1.07
C VAL A 125 10.33 -14.35 1.86
N ALA A 126 11.34 -14.57 2.71
CA ALA A 126 11.48 -15.79 3.51
C ALA A 126 10.53 -15.86 4.72
N ASP A 127 10.03 -14.72 5.21
CA ASP A 127 9.16 -14.66 6.38
C ASP A 127 7.75 -15.15 6.04
N ARG A 128 7.31 -16.23 6.72
CA ARG A 128 5.98 -16.84 6.52
C ARG A 128 4.82 -16.00 7.05
N ASP A 129 5.09 -15.07 7.98
CA ASP A 129 4.09 -14.19 8.56
C ASP A 129 3.88 -12.91 7.73
N VAL A 130 4.70 -12.71 6.68
CA VAL A 130 4.59 -11.62 5.70
C VAL A 130 3.88 -12.13 4.45
N ASP A 131 2.73 -11.56 4.12
CA ASP A 131 1.94 -11.91 2.94
C ASP A 131 2.38 -11.14 1.68
N TYR A 132 2.89 -9.90 1.83
CA TYR A 132 3.46 -9.09 0.76
C TYR A 132 4.53 -8.13 1.27
N PHE A 133 5.31 -7.55 0.38
CA PHE A 133 6.28 -6.52 0.74
C PHE A 133 6.25 -5.32 -0.21
N CYS A 134 6.80 -4.20 0.25
CA CYS A 134 6.99 -3.00 -0.57
C CYS A 134 8.47 -2.68 -0.69
N THR A 135 8.95 -2.36 -1.90
CA THR A 135 10.33 -1.97 -2.18
C THR A 135 10.43 -0.47 -2.43
N GLY A 136 11.27 0.22 -1.67
CA GLY A 136 11.49 1.66 -1.84
C GLY A 136 11.95 2.40 -0.58
N PRO A 137 12.03 3.74 -0.62
CA PRO A 137 11.50 4.63 -1.69
C PRO A 137 12.40 4.64 -2.93
N LEU A 138 11.80 4.54 -4.13
CA LEU A 138 12.58 4.53 -5.36
C LEU A 138 13.22 5.90 -5.65
N TRP A 139 12.51 6.97 -5.35
CA TRP A 139 12.98 8.36 -5.42
C TRP A 139 12.80 9.06 -4.08
N ALA A 140 13.56 10.10 -3.86
CA ALA A 140 13.37 10.96 -2.70
C ALA A 140 11.93 11.49 -2.65
N THR A 141 11.31 11.42 -1.48
CA THR A 141 9.91 11.80 -1.29
C THR A 141 9.72 12.51 0.05
N PRO A 142 8.91 13.57 0.12
CA PRO A 142 8.60 14.23 1.39
C PRO A 142 7.76 13.37 2.35
N THR A 143 7.10 12.32 1.86
CA THR A 143 6.28 11.41 2.71
C THR A 143 7.11 10.67 3.77
N LYS A 144 8.39 10.40 3.49
CA LYS A 144 9.35 9.82 4.45
C LYS A 144 10.68 10.59 4.32
N PRO A 145 10.79 11.80 4.92
CA PRO A 145 11.99 12.62 4.82
C PRO A 145 13.21 11.90 5.41
N GLY A 146 14.39 12.14 4.81
CA GLY A 146 15.67 11.60 5.28
C GLY A 146 15.99 10.17 4.82
N ARG A 147 15.09 9.45 4.15
CA ARG A 147 15.40 8.14 3.56
C ARG A 147 16.06 8.30 2.19
N GLN A 148 17.19 7.60 2.01
CA GLN A 148 17.85 7.53 0.71
C GLN A 148 16.97 6.82 -0.31
N ALA A 149 16.99 7.31 -1.55
CA ALA A 149 16.35 6.64 -2.67
C ALA A 149 17.07 5.32 -2.97
N THR A 150 16.33 4.22 -3.11
CA THR A 150 16.89 2.90 -3.45
C THR A 150 17.10 2.71 -4.95
N GLY A 151 16.50 3.58 -5.77
CA GLY A 151 16.53 3.46 -7.22
C GLY A 151 15.81 2.21 -7.73
N LEU A 152 15.98 1.93 -9.02
CA LEU A 152 15.33 0.80 -9.69
C LEU A 152 16.06 -0.54 -9.47
N ASP A 153 17.25 -0.55 -8.89
CA ASP A 153 18.00 -1.79 -8.68
C ASP A 153 17.31 -2.69 -7.65
N LEU A 154 16.70 -2.11 -6.61
CA LEU A 154 15.91 -2.88 -5.67
C LEU A 154 14.62 -3.46 -6.32
N VAL A 155 14.03 -2.75 -7.28
CA VAL A 155 12.89 -3.26 -8.08
C VAL A 155 13.30 -4.47 -8.91
N ARG A 156 14.46 -4.41 -9.59
CA ARG A 156 15.00 -5.52 -10.39
C ARG A 156 15.32 -6.73 -9.52
N ALA A 157 15.91 -6.50 -8.35
CA ALA A 157 16.14 -7.57 -7.38
C ALA A 157 14.83 -8.22 -6.91
N ALA A 158 13.80 -7.42 -6.59
CA ALA A 158 12.49 -7.94 -6.20
C ALA A 158 11.83 -8.73 -7.35
N ALA A 159 11.91 -8.26 -8.58
CA ALA A 159 11.37 -8.96 -9.75
C ALA A 159 11.99 -10.33 -9.95
N THR A 160 13.27 -10.50 -9.59
CA THR A 160 14.00 -11.78 -9.69
C THR A 160 13.74 -12.68 -8.48
N ASP A 161 13.79 -12.13 -7.26
CA ASP A 161 13.92 -12.90 -6.03
C ASP A 161 12.62 -13.05 -5.23
N ALA A 162 11.47 -12.46 -5.67
CA ALA A 162 10.22 -12.45 -4.90
C ALA A 162 9.59 -13.83 -4.68
N ALA A 163 10.03 -14.87 -5.41
CA ALA A 163 9.59 -16.26 -5.27
C ALA A 163 8.04 -16.43 -5.28
N GLY A 164 7.35 -15.61 -6.05
CA GLY A 164 5.87 -15.63 -6.15
C GLY A 164 5.13 -14.83 -5.05
N LYS A 165 5.84 -14.31 -4.03
CA LYS A 165 5.20 -13.44 -3.03
C LYS A 165 4.81 -12.11 -3.68
N PRO A 166 3.55 -11.62 -3.51
CA PRO A 166 3.14 -10.31 -4.02
C PRO A 166 4.04 -9.19 -3.48
N TRP A 167 4.35 -8.22 -4.32
CA TRP A 167 5.12 -7.05 -3.90
C TRP A 167 4.75 -5.80 -4.69
N PHE A 168 5.02 -4.63 -4.11
CA PHE A 168 4.71 -3.33 -4.69
C PHE A 168 5.97 -2.46 -4.71
N ALA A 169 6.17 -1.72 -5.80
CA ALA A 169 7.14 -0.65 -5.85
C ALA A 169 6.54 0.62 -5.23
N ILE A 170 7.33 1.37 -4.44
CA ILE A 170 6.87 2.57 -3.73
C ILE A 170 7.91 3.69 -3.75
N GLY A 171 7.44 4.92 -3.65
CA GLY A 171 8.25 6.11 -3.37
C GLY A 171 8.53 6.96 -4.60
N GLY A 172 7.81 8.08 -4.69
CA GLY A 172 7.95 9.04 -5.76
C GLY A 172 7.39 8.59 -7.11
N ILE A 173 6.54 7.57 -7.14
CA ILE A 173 5.92 7.06 -8.36
C ILE A 173 4.76 7.97 -8.77
N ASP A 174 4.74 8.33 -10.04
CA ASP A 174 3.72 9.07 -10.74
C ASP A 174 3.53 8.50 -12.16
N LEU A 175 2.58 9.04 -12.91
CA LEU A 175 2.26 8.53 -14.25
C LEU A 175 3.46 8.57 -15.22
N GLN A 176 4.37 9.55 -15.07
CA GLN A 176 5.54 9.67 -15.93
C GLN A 176 6.61 8.59 -15.63
N ARG A 177 6.67 8.12 -14.38
CA ARG A 177 7.65 7.12 -13.90
C ARG A 177 7.17 5.68 -14.02
N ILE A 178 5.87 5.43 -14.21
CA ILE A 178 5.34 4.07 -14.39
C ILE A 178 6.10 3.29 -15.47
N PRO A 179 6.40 3.83 -16.66
CA PRO A 179 7.11 3.08 -17.70
C PRO A 179 8.47 2.53 -17.25
N GLU A 180 9.27 3.31 -16.52
CA GLU A 180 10.57 2.84 -16.04
C GLU A 180 10.46 1.87 -14.86
N VAL A 181 9.44 2.04 -14.00
CA VAL A 181 9.17 1.12 -12.87
C VAL A 181 8.72 -0.25 -13.39
N THR A 182 7.83 -0.27 -14.38
CA THR A 182 7.33 -1.51 -15.00
C THR A 182 8.40 -2.18 -15.86
N ALA A 183 9.22 -1.41 -16.59
CA ALA A 183 10.38 -1.94 -17.31
C ALA A 183 11.44 -2.56 -16.37
N ALA A 184 11.49 -2.12 -15.10
CA ALA A 184 12.33 -2.75 -14.07
C ALA A 184 11.71 -4.01 -13.47
N GLY A 185 10.48 -4.41 -13.87
CA GLY A 185 9.80 -5.64 -13.49
C GLY A 185 8.66 -5.50 -12.48
N ALA A 186 8.31 -4.28 -12.05
CA ALA A 186 7.17 -4.09 -11.16
C ALA A 186 5.84 -4.15 -11.93
N SER A 187 4.89 -4.93 -11.42
CA SER A 187 3.51 -5.01 -11.93
C SER A 187 2.49 -4.44 -10.94
N ARG A 188 2.97 -3.88 -9.82
CA ARG A 188 2.16 -3.32 -8.72
C ARG A 188 2.87 -2.10 -8.14
N VAL A 189 2.12 -1.05 -7.85
CA VAL A 189 2.68 0.20 -7.32
C VAL A 189 1.88 0.73 -6.13
N VAL A 190 2.60 1.38 -5.20
CA VAL A 190 2.01 2.23 -4.16
C VAL A 190 2.26 3.68 -4.54
N VAL A 191 1.21 4.48 -4.52
CA VAL A 191 1.26 5.90 -4.81
C VAL A 191 0.69 6.72 -3.64
N VAL A 192 1.14 7.96 -3.53
CA VAL A 192 0.63 8.97 -2.60
C VAL A 192 0.21 10.19 -3.41
N ARG A 193 1.12 11.12 -3.64
CA ARG A 193 0.83 12.42 -4.26
C ARG A 193 0.27 12.35 -5.68
N ALA A 194 0.57 11.31 -6.41
CA ALA A 194 0.00 11.12 -7.74
C ALA A 194 -1.54 11.07 -7.75
N ILE A 195 -2.16 10.72 -6.61
CA ILE A 195 -3.62 10.75 -6.43
C ILE A 195 -4.02 11.82 -5.42
N THR A 196 -3.34 11.94 -4.25
CA THR A 196 -3.77 12.87 -3.17
C THR A 196 -3.65 14.34 -3.55
N ALA A 197 -2.78 14.68 -4.51
CA ALA A 197 -2.60 16.05 -5.02
C ALA A 197 -3.30 16.29 -6.38
N ALA A 198 -4.01 15.30 -6.92
CA ALA A 198 -4.75 15.47 -8.17
C ALA A 198 -6.07 16.22 -7.95
N ASP A 199 -6.46 17.02 -8.93
CA ASP A 199 -7.76 17.71 -8.94
C ASP A 199 -8.93 16.72 -9.08
N ASP A 200 -8.74 15.63 -9.86
CA ASP A 200 -9.67 14.52 -10.01
C ASP A 200 -9.00 13.21 -9.58
N PRO A 201 -9.23 12.74 -8.34
CA PRO A 201 -8.66 11.50 -7.82
C PRO A 201 -9.08 10.24 -8.61
N ARG A 202 -10.30 10.22 -9.14
CA ARG A 202 -10.81 9.10 -9.95
C ARG A 202 -10.06 8.99 -11.27
N GLN A 203 -9.92 10.10 -11.98
CA GLN A 203 -9.20 10.13 -13.25
C GLN A 203 -7.71 9.79 -13.05
N ALA A 204 -7.07 10.33 -12.00
CA ALA A 204 -5.68 10.04 -11.67
C ALA A 204 -5.45 8.55 -11.37
N ALA A 205 -6.35 7.93 -10.58
CA ALA A 205 -6.28 6.51 -10.27
C ALA A 205 -6.47 5.65 -11.53
N SER A 206 -7.46 5.96 -12.39
CA SER A 206 -7.71 5.23 -13.65
C SER A 206 -6.50 5.29 -14.58
N ALA A 207 -5.92 6.46 -14.77
CA ALA A 207 -4.74 6.62 -15.61
C ALA A 207 -3.52 5.83 -15.10
N LEU A 208 -3.29 5.85 -13.77
CA LEU A 208 -2.21 5.08 -13.15
C LEU A 208 -2.44 3.58 -13.29
N ARG A 209 -3.66 3.10 -13.04
CA ARG A 209 -4.02 1.68 -13.18
C ARG A 209 -3.82 1.20 -14.62
N GLU A 210 -4.35 1.94 -15.59
CA GLU A 210 -4.20 1.63 -17.01
C GLU A 210 -2.72 1.56 -17.42
N ALA A 211 -1.91 2.52 -16.96
CA ALA A 211 -0.48 2.54 -17.25
C ALA A 211 0.25 1.32 -16.66
N VAL A 212 -0.10 0.88 -15.45
CA VAL A 212 0.47 -0.33 -14.83
C VAL A 212 0.04 -1.59 -15.56
N LEU A 213 -1.23 -1.69 -15.98
CA LEU A 213 -1.78 -2.86 -16.69
C LEU A 213 -1.35 -2.93 -18.16
N GLY A 214 -1.06 -1.80 -18.78
CA GLY A 214 -0.67 -1.71 -20.21
C GLY A 214 0.73 -2.25 -20.49
N TYR A 215 1.53 -2.56 -19.48
CA TYR A 215 2.85 -3.20 -19.61
C TYR A 215 2.71 -4.71 -19.36
N PRO A 216 2.89 -5.57 -20.40
CA PRO A 216 2.84 -7.01 -20.24
C PRO A 216 3.94 -7.45 -19.25
N SER A 217 3.55 -8.28 -18.28
CA SER A 217 4.50 -8.97 -17.39
C SER A 217 5.39 -9.88 -18.26
N SER A 218 6.69 -9.66 -18.22
CA SER A 218 7.70 -10.47 -18.91
C SER A 218 7.81 -11.84 -18.26
#